data_fc4d5b860df53c96119e01d938963cb2
#
_entry.id   fc4d5b860df53c96119e01d938963cb2
#
_cell.length_a   1.000
_cell.length_b   1.000
_cell.length_c   1.000
_cell.angle_alpha   90.00
_cell.angle_beta   90.00
_cell.angle_gamma   90.00
#
_symmetry.space_group_name_H-M   'P 1'
#
loop_
_entity.id
_entity.type
_entity.pdbx_description
1 polymer ?
#
loop_
_entity_poly.entity_id
_entity_poly.type
_entity_poly.pdbx_seq_one_letter_code
_entity_poly.pdbx_strand_id
1 'polypeptide(L)'
;MPQFLQLVTQDLINTNAGSKASVTLKSVNNGTNPSENFKSGDILKSEYLSITNNVLAFINSYGRAPNFATTSLGSISYESLIYDYSKIMNFYLTNNKLPNYVSVTPGVVQLTSVSTVPAALLPYLQPGTYAQSTNPTIDALSASITKGLTTPYAKAVAIFDWVRDHITYSFYYGTKYGAVGTLSSMTANCVDHSDLVVALARAAGIPARYQEGYCDFSDGWYDHVWAQLYVNGQWTYADTISKSNTFGVINNWNLKTYTLEGNYIQFP
;
A
#
# COMPACT_ATOMS: atom_id res chain seq x y z
N MET A 1 8.40 -7.62 0.18
CA MET A 1 9.51 -7.10 1.02
C MET A 1 10.86 -7.71 0.62
N PRO A 2 11.10 -9.04 0.61
CA PRO A 2 12.42 -9.59 0.29
C PRO A 2 12.88 -9.31 -1.15
N GLN A 3 11.98 -9.22 -2.11
CA GLN A 3 12.30 -8.77 -3.47
C GLN A 3 12.83 -7.33 -3.49
N PHE A 4 12.24 -6.45 -2.66
CA PHE A 4 12.72 -5.08 -2.54
C PHE A 4 14.12 -5.02 -1.89
N LEU A 5 14.40 -5.88 -0.89
CA LEU A 5 15.75 -6.02 -0.35
C LEU A 5 16.76 -6.37 -1.45
N GLN A 6 16.42 -7.35 -2.32
CA GLN A 6 17.27 -7.74 -3.44
C GLN A 6 17.51 -6.59 -4.42
N LEU A 7 16.46 -5.84 -4.77
CA LEU A 7 16.58 -4.68 -5.67
C LEU A 7 17.47 -3.60 -5.06
N VAL A 8 17.20 -3.18 -3.82
CA VAL A 8 17.93 -2.08 -3.18
C VAL A 8 19.38 -2.45 -2.89
N THR A 9 19.69 -3.71 -2.56
CA THR A 9 21.07 -4.16 -2.37
C THR A 9 21.84 -4.14 -3.70
N GLN A 10 21.25 -4.62 -4.79
CA GLN A 10 21.89 -4.58 -6.10
C GLN A 10 22.09 -3.15 -6.60
N ASP A 11 21.09 -2.30 -6.42
CA ASP A 11 21.16 -0.89 -6.83
C ASP A 11 22.21 -0.12 -6.03
N LEU A 12 22.33 -0.37 -4.73
CA LEU A 12 23.35 0.25 -3.88
C LEU A 12 24.77 -0.16 -4.30
N ILE A 13 24.97 -1.44 -4.68
CA ILE A 13 26.26 -1.93 -5.21
C ILE A 13 26.57 -1.25 -6.55
N ASN A 14 25.61 -1.21 -7.47
CA ASN A 14 25.75 -0.55 -8.76
C ASN A 14 26.09 0.94 -8.58
N THR A 15 25.36 1.63 -7.73
CA THR A 15 25.58 3.06 -7.39
C THR A 15 26.98 3.29 -6.83
N ASN A 16 27.46 2.45 -5.92
CA ASN A 16 28.82 2.57 -5.38
C ASN A 16 29.90 2.34 -6.42
N ALA A 17 29.63 1.49 -7.42
CA ALA A 17 30.53 1.23 -8.54
C ALA A 17 30.41 2.28 -9.67
N GLY A 18 29.54 3.28 -9.55
CA GLY A 18 29.23 4.23 -10.62
C GLY A 18 28.54 3.62 -11.83
N SER A 19 27.98 2.43 -11.69
CA SER A 19 27.26 1.70 -12.75
C SER A 19 25.81 2.16 -12.82
N LYS A 20 25.32 2.40 -14.04
CA LYS A 20 23.89 2.66 -14.35
C LYS A 20 23.18 1.41 -14.89
N ALA A 21 23.70 0.23 -14.60
CA ALA A 21 23.07 -1.02 -15.04
C ALA A 21 21.68 -1.18 -14.40
N SER A 22 20.70 -1.57 -15.19
CA SER A 22 19.37 -1.88 -14.70
C SER A 22 19.40 -3.06 -13.75
N VAL A 23 18.57 -3.02 -12.70
CA VAL A 23 18.41 -4.11 -11.74
C VAL A 23 17.20 -4.95 -12.13
N THR A 24 17.41 -6.26 -12.27
CA THR A 24 16.33 -7.19 -12.58
C THR A 24 15.70 -7.72 -11.30
N LEU A 25 14.37 -7.65 -11.19
CA LEU A 25 13.62 -8.23 -10.10
C LEU A 25 13.74 -9.76 -10.12
N LYS A 26 14.16 -10.33 -8.99
CA LYS A 26 14.21 -11.79 -8.78
C LYS A 26 13.13 -12.21 -7.77
N SER A 27 12.63 -13.43 -7.90
CA SER A 27 11.80 -14.02 -6.86
C SER A 27 12.67 -14.34 -5.63
N VAL A 28 12.30 -13.80 -4.47
CA VAL A 28 13.01 -13.99 -3.20
C VAL A 28 11.99 -14.29 -2.12
N ASN A 29 12.20 -15.37 -1.37
CA ASN A 29 11.36 -15.74 -0.26
C ASN A 29 11.69 -14.93 1.01
N ASN A 30 10.78 -14.90 1.97
CA ASN A 30 11.04 -14.29 3.28
C ASN A 30 12.15 -15.03 4.05
N GLY A 31 12.76 -14.33 4.99
CA GLY A 31 13.58 -14.96 6.03
C GLY A 31 12.75 -15.97 6.84
N THR A 32 13.36 -17.06 7.28
CA THR A 32 12.63 -18.14 7.98
C THR A 32 12.26 -17.78 9.41
N ASN A 33 13.05 -16.93 10.04
CA ASN A 33 12.86 -16.45 11.43
C ASN A 33 13.57 -15.09 11.59
N PRO A 34 13.05 -13.99 11.02
CA PRO A 34 13.65 -12.67 11.15
C PRO A 34 13.79 -12.27 12.63
N SER A 35 14.95 -11.73 12.98
CA SER A 35 15.21 -11.28 14.35
C SER A 35 16.21 -10.13 14.36
N GLU A 36 16.14 -9.28 15.37
CA GLU A 36 17.13 -8.21 15.57
C GLU A 36 17.50 -8.05 17.03
N ASN A 37 18.76 -7.70 17.25
CA ASN A 37 19.31 -7.33 18.56
C ASN A 37 20.53 -6.43 18.32
N PHE A 38 20.32 -5.12 18.25
CA PHE A 38 21.39 -4.14 18.03
C PHE A 38 21.17 -2.88 18.86
N LYS A 39 22.23 -2.06 18.99
CA LYS A 39 22.19 -0.75 19.66
C LYS A 39 22.05 0.36 18.63
N SER A 40 21.42 1.47 19.03
CA SER A 40 21.42 2.70 18.21
C SER A 40 22.84 3.19 17.96
N GLY A 41 23.10 3.68 16.76
CA GLY A 41 24.41 4.20 16.39
C GLY A 41 24.53 4.41 14.89
N ASP A 42 25.75 4.68 14.44
CA ASP A 42 26.06 4.93 13.04
C ASP A 42 26.83 3.74 12.44
N ILE A 43 26.34 3.24 11.32
CA ILE A 43 27.03 2.23 10.50
C ILE A 43 27.77 2.98 9.38
N LEU A 44 29.08 2.87 9.36
CA LEU A 44 29.93 3.57 8.41
C LEU A 44 29.75 3.04 6.97
N LYS A 45 30.11 3.88 5.98
CA LYS A 45 29.98 3.54 4.55
C LYS A 45 30.67 2.22 4.19
N SER A 46 31.89 1.99 4.65
CA SER A 46 32.62 0.74 4.38
C SER A 46 31.88 -0.48 4.93
N GLU A 47 31.27 -0.34 6.11
CA GLU A 47 30.55 -1.41 6.77
C GLU A 47 29.20 -1.68 6.07
N TYR A 48 28.35 -0.67 5.82
CA TYR A 48 27.07 -0.92 5.18
C TYR A 48 27.24 -1.48 3.76
N LEU A 49 28.29 -1.11 3.02
CA LEU A 49 28.60 -1.69 1.70
C LEU A 49 29.04 -3.16 1.82
N SER A 50 29.81 -3.50 2.86
CA SER A 50 30.17 -4.91 3.14
C SER A 50 28.94 -5.73 3.48
N ILE A 51 28.05 -5.22 4.34
CA ILE A 51 26.77 -5.86 4.68
C ILE A 51 25.92 -6.06 3.42
N THR A 52 25.82 -5.02 2.57
CA THR A 52 25.06 -5.08 1.31
C THR A 52 25.55 -6.24 0.40
N ASN A 53 26.88 -6.38 0.22
CA ASN A 53 27.45 -7.47 -0.56
C ASN A 53 27.12 -8.86 0.04
N ASN A 54 27.25 -9.00 1.36
CA ASN A 54 26.96 -10.26 2.06
C ASN A 54 25.47 -10.63 1.96
N VAL A 55 24.57 -9.66 2.10
CA VAL A 55 23.11 -9.85 1.96
C VAL A 55 22.75 -10.28 0.54
N LEU A 56 23.31 -9.61 -0.48
CA LEU A 56 23.06 -9.99 -1.87
C LEU A 56 23.59 -11.37 -2.19
N ALA A 57 24.81 -11.71 -1.72
CA ALA A 57 25.39 -13.04 -1.89
C ALA A 57 24.53 -14.12 -1.23
N PHE A 58 24.03 -13.86 -0.01
CA PHE A 58 23.10 -14.77 0.67
C PHE A 58 21.80 -14.97 -0.13
N ILE A 59 21.19 -13.89 -0.60
CA ILE A 59 19.96 -13.98 -1.42
C ILE A 59 20.20 -14.80 -2.69
N ASN A 60 21.30 -14.56 -3.38
CA ASN A 60 21.63 -15.29 -4.60
C ASN A 60 21.90 -16.79 -4.35
N SER A 61 22.44 -17.15 -3.20
CA SER A 61 22.75 -18.54 -2.84
C SER A 61 21.54 -19.33 -2.34
N TYR A 62 20.64 -18.67 -1.62
CA TYR A 62 19.55 -19.35 -0.89
C TYR A 62 18.15 -19.01 -1.41
N GLY A 63 17.99 -18.08 -2.33
CA GLY A 63 16.68 -17.67 -2.88
C GLY A 63 15.73 -17.04 -1.84
N ARG A 64 16.26 -16.61 -0.70
CA ARG A 64 15.50 -15.99 0.38
C ARG A 64 16.27 -14.86 1.06
N ALA A 65 15.55 -13.99 1.78
CA ALA A 65 16.18 -13.00 2.65
C ALA A 65 16.90 -13.67 3.83
N PRO A 66 18.02 -13.12 4.33
CA PRO A 66 18.62 -13.56 5.59
C PRO A 66 17.68 -13.20 6.76
N ASN A 67 17.77 -13.91 7.87
CA ASN A 67 17.00 -13.56 9.06
C ASN A 67 17.50 -12.25 9.69
N PHE A 68 18.81 -12.02 9.62
CA PHE A 68 19.49 -10.80 10.07
C PHE A 68 20.82 -10.63 9.33
N ALA A 69 21.37 -9.44 9.41
CA ALA A 69 22.78 -9.17 9.08
C ALA A 69 23.53 -8.73 10.33
N THR A 70 24.78 -9.19 10.48
CA THR A 70 25.66 -8.79 11.56
C THR A 70 26.33 -7.46 11.26
N THR A 71 26.30 -6.57 12.23
CA THR A 71 26.93 -5.24 12.18
C THR A 71 27.80 -5.02 13.40
N SER A 72 28.59 -3.95 13.41
CA SER A 72 29.34 -3.50 14.58
C SER A 72 28.44 -3.15 15.79
N LEU A 73 27.16 -2.88 15.55
CA LEU A 73 26.17 -2.52 16.55
C LEU A 73 25.33 -3.71 17.04
N GLY A 74 25.46 -4.88 16.39
CA GLY A 74 24.68 -6.08 16.66
C GLY A 74 24.00 -6.65 15.41
N SER A 75 22.95 -7.45 15.59
CA SER A 75 22.21 -8.11 14.52
C SER A 75 21.01 -7.27 14.10
N ILE A 76 20.94 -6.85 12.84
CA ILE A 76 19.82 -6.08 12.25
C ILE A 76 18.99 -7.03 11.39
N SER A 77 17.66 -7.05 11.57
CA SER A 77 16.75 -7.85 10.75
C SER A 77 16.76 -7.40 9.29
N TYR A 78 16.36 -8.26 8.36
CA TYR A 78 16.30 -7.88 6.96
C TYR A 78 15.27 -6.78 6.68
N GLU A 79 14.23 -6.68 7.49
CA GLU A 79 13.23 -5.61 7.44
C GLU A 79 13.84 -4.26 7.81
N SER A 80 14.59 -4.21 8.91
CA SER A 80 15.29 -3.00 9.33
C SER A 80 16.37 -2.59 8.33
N LEU A 81 17.07 -3.55 7.70
CA LEU A 81 18.00 -3.27 6.60
C LEU A 81 17.32 -2.60 5.41
N ILE A 82 16.12 -3.03 5.02
CA ILE A 82 15.37 -2.38 3.94
C ILE A 82 15.15 -0.90 4.25
N TYR A 83 14.75 -0.59 5.49
CA TYR A 83 14.54 0.78 5.92
C TYR A 83 15.84 1.59 5.87
N ASP A 84 16.94 1.04 6.37
CA ASP A 84 18.22 1.72 6.40
C ASP A 84 18.81 1.92 5.00
N TYR A 85 18.68 0.95 4.10
CA TYR A 85 19.07 1.11 2.69
C TYR A 85 18.20 2.14 1.97
N SER A 86 16.92 2.23 2.31
CA SER A 86 16.05 3.29 1.77
C SER A 86 16.51 4.69 2.18
N LYS A 87 16.99 4.88 3.42
CA LYS A 87 17.62 6.15 3.85
C LYS A 87 18.88 6.47 3.04
N ILE A 88 19.74 5.47 2.83
CA ILE A 88 20.97 5.62 2.04
C ILE A 88 20.65 6.04 0.61
N MET A 89 19.68 5.37 -0.04
CA MET A 89 19.29 5.68 -1.41
C MET A 89 18.59 7.03 -1.53
N ASN A 90 17.75 7.40 -0.58
CA ASN A 90 17.13 8.73 -0.55
C ASN A 90 18.17 9.84 -0.41
N PHE A 91 19.18 9.64 0.43
CA PHE A 91 20.31 10.57 0.53
C PHE A 91 21.08 10.68 -0.79
N TYR A 92 21.33 9.55 -1.45
CA TYR A 92 21.99 9.52 -2.76
C TYR A 92 21.20 10.29 -3.83
N LEU A 93 19.90 10.08 -3.92
CA LEU A 93 19.03 10.77 -4.87
C LEU A 93 19.06 12.30 -4.69
N THR A 94 19.18 12.76 -3.45
CA THR A 94 19.23 14.19 -3.13
C THR A 94 20.61 14.80 -3.35
N ASN A 95 21.70 14.07 -3.05
CA ASN A 95 23.06 14.60 -2.96
C ASN A 95 24.00 14.09 -4.06
N ASN A 96 23.54 13.18 -4.92
CA ASN A 96 24.32 12.49 -5.95
C ASN A 96 25.64 11.86 -5.43
N LYS A 97 25.65 11.47 -4.17
CA LYS A 97 26.75 10.74 -3.50
C LYS A 97 26.21 9.90 -2.36
N LEU A 98 26.82 8.74 -2.12
CA LEU A 98 26.45 7.89 -0.99
C LEU A 98 26.87 8.56 0.34
N PRO A 99 26.05 8.43 1.42
CA PRO A 99 26.38 8.99 2.73
C PRO A 99 27.59 8.30 3.35
N ASN A 100 28.33 9.01 4.19
CA ASN A 100 29.49 8.45 4.89
C ASN A 100 29.09 7.43 6.00
N TYR A 101 27.86 7.54 6.50
CA TYR A 101 27.26 6.63 7.49
C TYR A 101 25.74 6.63 7.36
N VAL A 102 25.09 5.65 7.95
CA VAL A 102 23.65 5.60 8.18
C VAL A 102 23.40 5.41 9.67
N SER A 103 22.58 6.29 10.25
CA SER A 103 22.15 6.16 11.65
C SER A 103 21.02 5.14 11.76
N VAL A 104 21.19 4.15 12.63
CA VAL A 104 20.24 3.06 12.87
C VAL A 104 19.74 3.10 14.31
N THR A 105 18.46 2.73 14.49
CA THR A 105 17.81 2.72 15.80
C THR A 105 16.92 1.49 15.90
N PRO A 106 17.03 0.66 16.96
CA PRO A 106 16.16 -0.49 17.16
C PRO A 106 14.68 -0.10 17.28
N GLY A 107 13.80 -0.96 16.80
CA GLY A 107 12.35 -0.80 16.94
C GLY A 107 11.72 0.28 16.08
N VAL A 108 12.49 0.97 15.21
CA VAL A 108 11.94 1.92 14.22
C VAL A 108 11.13 1.20 13.15
N VAL A 109 11.53 -0.03 12.84
CA VAL A 109 10.78 -0.93 11.95
C VAL A 109 10.15 -2.01 12.79
N GLN A 110 9.15 -1.67 13.55
CA GLN A 110 8.10 -2.64 13.88
C GLN A 110 7.30 -2.85 12.60
N LEU A 111 7.83 -3.64 11.69
CA LEU A 111 6.98 -4.34 10.73
C LEU A 111 6.17 -5.33 11.56
N THR A 112 5.17 -4.81 12.29
CA THR A 112 4.03 -5.62 12.70
C THR A 112 3.61 -6.37 11.46
N SER A 113 3.88 -7.66 11.45
CA SER A 113 3.59 -8.60 10.36
C SER A 113 3.11 -7.86 9.11
N VAL A 114 3.99 -7.66 8.12
CA VAL A 114 3.49 -7.40 6.78
C VAL A 114 2.62 -8.61 6.51
N SER A 115 1.34 -8.43 6.70
CA SER A 115 0.34 -9.33 6.17
C SER A 115 0.70 -9.36 4.70
N THR A 116 1.41 -10.39 4.28
CA THR A 116 1.76 -10.56 2.89
C THR A 116 0.43 -10.67 2.20
N VAL A 117 0.02 -9.57 1.55
CA VAL A 117 -1.21 -9.59 0.77
C VAL A 117 -1.09 -10.79 -0.14
N PRO A 118 -2.00 -11.78 -0.06
CA PRO A 118 -1.92 -12.98 -0.87
C PRO A 118 -1.69 -12.60 -2.34
N ALA A 119 -0.86 -13.35 -3.06
CA ALA A 119 -0.54 -13.04 -4.46
C ALA A 119 -1.79 -12.81 -5.32
N ALA A 120 -2.88 -13.52 -5.04
CA ALA A 120 -4.17 -13.35 -5.68
C ALA A 120 -4.82 -11.97 -5.44
N LEU A 121 -4.40 -11.24 -4.42
CA LEU A 121 -4.93 -9.91 -4.09
C LEU A 121 -4.04 -8.77 -4.59
N LEU A 122 -2.83 -9.03 -5.09
CA LEU A 122 -1.92 -8.01 -5.61
C LEU A 122 -2.51 -7.17 -6.76
N PRO A 123 -3.32 -7.73 -7.68
CA PRO A 123 -3.99 -6.93 -8.72
C PRO A 123 -4.90 -5.85 -8.16
N TYR A 124 -5.49 -6.08 -6.97
CA TYR A 124 -6.41 -5.16 -6.31
C TYR A 124 -5.71 -4.02 -5.53
N LEU A 125 -4.37 -3.96 -5.58
CA LEU A 125 -3.55 -2.86 -5.07
C LEU A 125 -3.02 -1.95 -6.17
N GLN A 126 -3.20 -2.33 -7.45
CA GLN A 126 -2.65 -1.56 -8.57
C GLN A 126 -3.47 -0.28 -8.80
N PRO A 127 -2.81 0.83 -9.19
CA PRO A 127 -3.52 2.04 -9.60
C PRO A 127 -4.35 1.76 -10.84
N GLY A 128 -5.42 2.53 -11.00
CA GLY A 128 -6.29 2.48 -12.17
C GLY A 128 -6.42 3.82 -12.87
N THR A 129 -7.08 3.83 -14.04
CA THR A 129 -7.36 5.04 -14.79
C THR A 129 -8.15 6.04 -13.95
N TYR A 130 -9.16 5.57 -13.24
CA TYR A 130 -10.03 6.37 -12.39
C TYR A 130 -9.68 6.27 -10.90
N ALA A 131 -9.21 5.12 -10.44
CA ALA A 131 -8.68 4.95 -9.08
C ALA A 131 -7.17 5.24 -9.03
N GLN A 132 -6.78 6.50 -9.11
CA GLN A 132 -5.39 6.96 -9.22
C GLN A 132 -4.66 6.88 -7.86
N SER A 133 -4.47 5.68 -7.31
CA SER A 133 -3.91 5.45 -5.97
C SER A 133 -2.46 5.90 -5.79
N THR A 134 -1.71 6.10 -6.89
CA THR A 134 -0.32 6.61 -6.87
C THR A 134 -0.24 8.12 -7.12
N ASN A 135 -1.38 8.81 -7.25
CA ASN A 135 -1.38 10.27 -7.36
C ASN A 135 -0.95 10.88 -6.01
N PRO A 136 0.00 11.84 -5.99
CA PRO A 136 0.53 12.42 -4.75
C PRO A 136 -0.53 13.00 -3.82
N THR A 137 -1.62 13.58 -4.36
CA THR A 137 -2.71 14.15 -3.55
C THR A 137 -3.54 13.05 -2.88
N ILE A 138 -3.82 11.95 -3.60
CA ILE A 138 -4.51 10.78 -3.07
C ILE A 138 -3.65 10.08 -2.00
N ASP A 139 -2.37 9.89 -2.28
CA ASP A 139 -1.42 9.28 -1.35
C ASP A 139 -1.30 10.09 -0.05
N ALA A 140 -1.12 11.41 -0.15
CA ALA A 140 -1.05 12.32 1.00
C ALA A 140 -2.34 12.31 1.84
N LEU A 141 -3.51 12.30 1.19
CA LEU A 141 -4.80 12.23 1.89
C LEU A 141 -4.95 10.88 2.59
N SER A 142 -4.67 9.77 1.90
CA SER A 142 -4.72 8.42 2.47
C SER A 142 -3.81 8.30 3.69
N ALA A 143 -2.57 8.78 3.59
CA ALA A 143 -1.62 8.81 4.70
C ALA A 143 -2.13 9.65 5.88
N SER A 144 -2.77 10.80 5.61
CA SER A 144 -3.35 11.67 6.64
C SER A 144 -4.52 11.00 7.37
N ILE A 145 -5.46 10.41 6.63
CA ILE A 145 -6.64 9.71 7.17
C ILE A 145 -6.21 8.52 8.04
N THR A 146 -5.20 7.78 7.60
CA THR A 146 -4.77 6.54 8.25
C THR A 146 -3.66 6.73 9.27
N LYS A 147 -3.27 7.97 9.56
CA LYS A 147 -2.18 8.31 10.49
C LYS A 147 -2.42 7.70 11.88
N GLY A 148 -1.44 6.94 12.34
CA GLY A 148 -1.50 6.26 13.65
C GLY A 148 -2.36 5.01 13.72
N LEU A 149 -3.07 4.65 12.63
CA LEU A 149 -3.86 3.43 12.57
C LEU A 149 -2.99 2.24 12.14
N THR A 150 -2.99 1.18 12.92
CA THR A 150 -2.08 0.04 12.75
C THR A 150 -2.71 -1.15 12.01
N THR A 151 -4.04 -1.28 12.02
CA THR A 151 -4.72 -2.42 11.40
C THR A 151 -5.37 -2.04 10.07
N PRO A 152 -5.38 -2.95 9.07
CA PRO A 152 -6.09 -2.73 7.80
C PRO A 152 -7.58 -2.39 8.01
N TYR A 153 -8.24 -3.02 8.98
CA TYR A 153 -9.63 -2.75 9.29
C TYR A 153 -9.85 -1.31 9.78
N ALA A 154 -9.04 -0.84 10.75
CA ALA A 154 -9.16 0.53 11.25
C ALA A 154 -8.91 1.58 10.16
N LYS A 155 -7.92 1.33 9.28
CA LYS A 155 -7.66 2.18 8.11
C LYS A 155 -8.84 2.20 7.13
N ALA A 156 -9.44 1.04 6.85
CA ALA A 156 -10.59 0.92 5.96
C ALA A 156 -11.81 1.68 6.50
N VAL A 157 -12.10 1.57 7.80
CA VAL A 157 -13.16 2.33 8.48
C VAL A 157 -12.90 3.83 8.34
N ALA A 158 -11.70 4.29 8.63
CA ALA A 158 -11.36 5.71 8.57
C ALA A 158 -11.48 6.30 7.14
N ILE A 159 -11.05 5.54 6.12
CA ILE A 159 -11.21 5.92 4.72
C ILE A 159 -12.69 5.98 4.34
N PHE A 160 -13.46 4.96 4.70
CA PHE A 160 -14.89 4.91 4.45
C PHE A 160 -15.60 6.11 5.07
N ASP A 161 -15.38 6.37 6.36
CA ASP A 161 -16.01 7.47 7.09
C ASP A 161 -15.63 8.82 6.49
N TRP A 162 -14.35 8.99 6.11
CA TRP A 162 -13.91 10.24 5.49
C TRP A 162 -14.64 10.50 4.17
N VAL A 163 -14.71 9.53 3.26
CA VAL A 163 -15.36 9.70 1.95
C VAL A 163 -16.86 9.93 2.13
N ARG A 164 -17.54 9.10 2.96
CA ARG A 164 -18.97 9.24 3.26
C ARG A 164 -19.31 10.65 3.80
N ASP A 165 -18.46 11.21 4.65
CA ASP A 165 -18.77 12.43 5.37
C ASP A 165 -18.37 13.71 4.62
N HIS A 166 -17.43 13.61 3.67
CA HIS A 166 -16.90 14.78 2.96
C HIS A 166 -17.36 14.89 1.50
N ILE A 167 -17.71 13.79 0.83
CA ILE A 167 -18.15 13.85 -0.56
C ILE A 167 -19.67 13.87 -0.62
N THR A 168 -20.21 14.86 -1.30
CA THR A 168 -21.67 15.00 -1.49
C THR A 168 -22.11 14.21 -2.72
N TYR A 169 -23.18 13.43 -2.57
CA TYR A 169 -23.74 12.69 -3.71
C TYR A 169 -24.38 13.64 -4.73
N SER A 170 -24.11 13.42 -6.00
CA SER A 170 -24.69 14.13 -7.12
C SER A 170 -24.92 13.18 -8.29
N PHE A 171 -26.16 13.08 -8.75
CA PHE A 171 -26.51 12.14 -9.81
C PHE A 171 -26.01 12.60 -11.18
N TYR A 172 -25.33 11.72 -11.88
CA TYR A 172 -24.99 11.74 -13.31
C TYR A 172 -24.60 10.31 -13.75
N TYR A 173 -24.55 10.05 -15.05
CA TYR A 173 -24.20 8.73 -15.57
C TYR A 173 -22.69 8.57 -15.79
N GLY A 174 -22.18 7.36 -15.55
CA GLY A 174 -20.80 6.96 -15.80
C GLY A 174 -19.77 7.66 -14.91
N THR A 175 -18.49 7.43 -15.19
CA THR A 175 -17.37 8.12 -14.54
C THR A 175 -17.20 9.51 -15.14
N LYS A 176 -17.10 10.51 -14.28
CA LYS A 176 -16.89 11.92 -14.70
C LYS A 176 -15.57 12.48 -14.16
N TYR A 177 -15.22 12.16 -12.95
CA TYR A 177 -14.13 12.79 -12.23
C TYR A 177 -12.97 11.85 -11.91
N GLY A 178 -13.24 10.57 -11.68
CA GLY A 178 -12.27 9.66 -11.07
C GLY A 178 -11.88 10.12 -9.66
N ALA A 179 -10.94 9.44 -9.00
CA ALA A 179 -10.59 9.74 -7.61
C ALA A 179 -10.05 11.17 -7.41
N VAL A 180 -9.13 11.62 -8.27
CA VAL A 180 -8.51 12.95 -8.16
C VAL A 180 -9.51 14.07 -8.40
N GLY A 181 -10.35 13.94 -9.43
CA GLY A 181 -11.38 14.92 -9.72
C GLY A 181 -12.48 14.95 -8.67
N THR A 182 -12.87 13.81 -8.11
CA THR A 182 -13.82 13.70 -7.00
C THR A 182 -13.32 14.43 -5.77
N LEU A 183 -12.04 14.25 -5.42
CA LEU A 183 -11.43 14.96 -4.30
C LEU A 183 -11.42 16.49 -4.54
N SER A 184 -11.23 16.93 -5.78
CA SER A 184 -11.24 18.36 -6.12
C SER A 184 -12.64 18.97 -6.14
N SER A 185 -13.63 18.21 -6.62
CA SER A 185 -15.03 18.69 -6.75
C SER A 185 -15.83 18.57 -5.44
N MET A 186 -15.43 17.67 -4.54
CA MET A 186 -16.13 17.29 -3.31
C MET A 186 -17.58 16.83 -3.55
N THR A 187 -17.87 16.40 -4.78
CA THR A 187 -19.18 15.88 -5.20
C THR A 187 -18.99 14.76 -6.21
N ALA A 188 -19.81 13.70 -6.13
CA ALA A 188 -19.66 12.52 -6.97
C ALA A 188 -20.98 11.73 -7.09
N ASN A 189 -21.12 10.92 -8.18
CA ASN A 189 -22.09 9.83 -8.24
C ASN A 189 -21.54 8.57 -7.54
N CYS A 190 -22.25 7.44 -7.65
CA CYS A 190 -21.83 6.18 -7.05
C CYS A 190 -20.49 5.66 -7.59
N VAL A 191 -20.23 5.84 -8.89
CA VAL A 191 -18.98 5.39 -9.53
C VAL A 191 -17.80 6.21 -9.02
N ASP A 192 -17.87 7.54 -9.09
CA ASP A 192 -16.79 8.43 -8.68
C ASP A 192 -16.56 8.39 -7.14
N HIS A 193 -17.60 8.14 -6.32
CA HIS A 193 -17.45 7.82 -4.89
C HIS A 193 -16.58 6.56 -4.72
N SER A 194 -16.90 5.50 -5.49
CA SER A 194 -16.18 4.24 -5.44
C SER A 194 -14.74 4.39 -5.93
N ASP A 195 -14.48 5.21 -6.97
CA ASP A 195 -13.13 5.53 -7.45
C ASP A 195 -12.26 6.13 -6.35
N LEU A 196 -12.81 7.07 -5.57
CA LEU A 196 -12.08 7.70 -4.48
C LEU A 196 -11.81 6.71 -3.33
N VAL A 197 -12.81 5.91 -2.92
CA VAL A 197 -12.63 4.88 -1.89
C VAL A 197 -11.57 3.87 -2.30
N VAL A 198 -11.64 3.34 -3.54
CA VAL A 198 -10.69 2.36 -4.08
C VAL A 198 -9.28 2.94 -4.16
N ALA A 199 -9.14 4.19 -4.61
CA ALA A 199 -7.85 4.85 -4.70
C ALA A 199 -7.20 5.06 -3.32
N LEU A 200 -7.94 5.59 -2.35
CA LEU A 200 -7.46 5.80 -0.98
C LEU A 200 -7.11 4.49 -0.28
N ALA A 201 -7.93 3.44 -0.46
CA ALA A 201 -7.67 2.13 0.13
C ALA A 201 -6.41 1.49 -0.45
N ARG A 202 -6.22 1.52 -1.78
CA ARG A 202 -5.01 1.00 -2.45
C ARG A 202 -3.77 1.78 -2.04
N ALA A 203 -3.83 3.08 -1.91
CA ALA A 203 -2.74 3.92 -1.40
C ALA A 203 -2.37 3.55 0.05
N ALA A 204 -3.36 3.17 0.89
CA ALA A 204 -3.14 2.67 2.25
C ALA A 204 -2.65 1.20 2.32
N GLY A 205 -2.47 0.52 1.18
CA GLY A 205 -2.06 -0.88 1.09
C GLY A 205 -3.20 -1.88 1.34
N ILE A 206 -4.47 -1.46 1.20
CA ILE A 206 -5.66 -2.30 1.36
C ILE A 206 -6.15 -2.71 -0.02
N PRO A 207 -6.24 -4.03 -0.35
CA PRO A 207 -6.82 -4.47 -1.61
C PRO A 207 -8.27 -4.00 -1.73
N ALA A 208 -8.60 -3.39 -2.88
CA ALA A 208 -9.91 -2.80 -3.12
C ALA A 208 -10.40 -3.10 -4.53
N ARG A 209 -11.71 -3.31 -4.67
CA ARG A 209 -12.40 -3.57 -5.93
C ARG A 209 -13.73 -2.85 -6.01
N TYR A 210 -14.30 -2.83 -7.19
CA TYR A 210 -15.66 -2.38 -7.43
C TYR A 210 -16.61 -3.56 -7.46
N GLN A 211 -17.83 -3.30 -7.04
CA GLN A 211 -18.96 -4.20 -7.22
C GLN A 211 -20.09 -3.39 -7.86
N GLU A 212 -20.80 -3.99 -8.81
CA GLU A 212 -21.92 -3.40 -9.53
C GLU A 212 -23.12 -4.30 -9.42
N GLY A 213 -24.29 -3.71 -9.34
CA GLY A 213 -25.56 -4.46 -9.32
C GLY A 213 -26.77 -3.58 -9.50
N TYR A 214 -27.88 -4.21 -9.87
CA TYR A 214 -29.20 -3.61 -9.92
C TYR A 214 -29.82 -3.68 -8.52
N CYS A 215 -29.95 -2.54 -7.87
CA CYS A 215 -30.22 -2.40 -6.44
C CYS A 215 -31.60 -1.83 -6.14
N ASP A 216 -32.24 -2.37 -5.11
CA ASP A 216 -33.59 -2.01 -4.63
C ASP A 216 -33.48 -0.89 -3.57
N PHE A 217 -33.60 0.36 -4.00
CA PHE A 217 -33.68 1.52 -3.12
C PHE A 217 -35.12 1.81 -2.73
N SER A 218 -35.33 2.64 -1.72
CA SER A 218 -36.69 2.97 -1.22
C SER A 218 -37.58 3.67 -2.24
N ASP A 219 -37.02 4.29 -3.27
CA ASP A 219 -37.67 5.05 -4.31
C ASP A 219 -37.63 4.38 -5.71
N GLY A 220 -37.02 3.20 -5.78
CA GLY A 220 -36.96 2.41 -7.03
C GLY A 220 -35.73 1.56 -7.18
N TRP A 221 -35.59 0.97 -8.36
CA TRP A 221 -34.48 0.10 -8.73
C TRP A 221 -33.51 0.87 -9.62
N TYR A 222 -32.21 0.79 -9.30
CA TYR A 222 -31.16 1.49 -10.03
C TYR A 222 -29.91 0.64 -10.17
N ASP A 223 -29.20 0.82 -11.27
CA ASP A 223 -27.83 0.36 -11.41
C ASP A 223 -26.96 1.15 -10.43
N HIS A 224 -26.19 0.43 -9.64
CA HIS A 224 -25.39 1.01 -8.57
C HIS A 224 -24.02 0.38 -8.47
N VAL A 225 -23.01 1.21 -8.20
CA VAL A 225 -21.62 0.80 -8.02
C VAL A 225 -21.16 1.18 -6.62
N TRP A 226 -20.49 0.25 -5.95
CA TRP A 226 -19.89 0.48 -4.66
C TRP A 226 -18.52 -0.18 -4.56
N ALA A 227 -17.69 0.27 -3.61
CA ALA A 227 -16.40 -0.36 -3.35
C ALA A 227 -16.53 -1.55 -2.39
N GLN A 228 -15.60 -2.48 -2.51
CA GLN A 228 -15.31 -3.49 -1.48
C GLN A 228 -13.83 -3.47 -1.12
N LEU A 229 -13.53 -3.50 0.18
CA LEU A 229 -12.19 -3.53 0.72
C LEU A 229 -11.91 -4.89 1.37
N TYR A 230 -10.72 -5.45 1.10
CA TYR A 230 -10.34 -6.74 1.67
C TYR A 230 -9.68 -6.56 3.01
N VAL A 231 -10.40 -6.87 4.07
CA VAL A 231 -9.94 -6.77 5.46
C VAL A 231 -10.38 -8.01 6.25
N ASN A 232 -9.59 -8.41 7.22
CA ASN A 232 -9.88 -9.57 8.07
C ASN A 232 -10.17 -10.88 7.27
N GLY A 233 -9.52 -11.04 6.11
CA GLY A 233 -9.67 -12.25 5.29
C GLY A 233 -10.90 -12.28 4.38
N GLN A 234 -11.65 -11.19 4.26
CA GLN A 234 -12.88 -11.12 3.45
C GLN A 234 -13.08 -9.78 2.75
N TRP A 235 -13.86 -9.77 1.66
CA TRP A 235 -14.35 -8.56 1.02
C TRP A 235 -15.48 -7.94 1.84
N THR A 236 -15.32 -6.67 2.22
CA THR A 236 -16.24 -5.93 3.07
C THR A 236 -16.80 -4.74 2.30
N TYR A 237 -18.11 -4.52 2.38
CA TYR A 237 -18.80 -3.42 1.70
C TYR A 237 -18.31 -2.06 2.14
N ALA A 238 -18.11 -1.16 1.19
CA ALA A 238 -17.72 0.23 1.41
C ALA A 238 -18.52 1.17 0.48
N ASP A 239 -19.83 1.19 0.66
CA ASP A 239 -20.75 2.07 -0.05
C ASP A 239 -20.90 3.40 0.69
N THR A 240 -20.27 4.45 0.16
CA THR A 240 -20.16 5.76 0.81
C THR A 240 -21.18 6.80 0.35
N ILE A 241 -22.14 6.42 -0.52
CA ILE A 241 -23.12 7.40 -1.05
C ILE A 241 -24.18 7.88 -0.04
N SER A 242 -24.31 7.20 1.10
CA SER A 242 -25.31 7.52 2.12
C SER A 242 -24.71 7.61 3.52
N LYS A 243 -25.10 8.63 4.26
CA LYS A 243 -24.72 8.80 5.67
C LYS A 243 -25.34 7.76 6.60
N SER A 244 -26.36 7.02 6.15
CA SER A 244 -26.94 5.90 6.89
C SER A 244 -26.06 4.64 6.86
N ASN A 245 -25.11 4.55 5.90
CA ASN A 245 -24.21 3.42 5.76
C ASN A 245 -23.06 3.50 6.75
N THR A 246 -22.59 2.34 7.19
CA THR A 246 -21.33 2.20 7.94
C THR A 246 -20.46 1.17 7.26
N PHE A 247 -19.17 1.16 7.52
CA PHE A 247 -18.26 0.21 6.91
C PHE A 247 -18.72 -1.23 7.15
N GLY A 248 -18.99 -1.97 6.08
CA GLY A 248 -19.52 -3.33 6.10
C GLY A 248 -21.06 -3.44 6.18
N VAL A 249 -21.77 -2.32 6.38
CA VAL A 249 -23.24 -2.34 6.52
C VAL A 249 -23.86 -1.31 5.57
N ILE A 250 -24.76 -1.79 4.72
CA ILE A 250 -25.52 -0.98 3.77
C ILE A 250 -26.96 -0.85 4.31
N ASN A 251 -27.44 0.39 4.45
CA ASN A 251 -28.76 0.72 4.98
C ASN A 251 -29.63 1.53 3.99
N ASN A 252 -29.08 1.98 2.87
CA ASN A 252 -29.81 2.83 1.91
C ASN A 252 -30.42 2.04 0.75
N TRP A 253 -30.15 0.76 0.61
CA TRP A 253 -30.79 -0.15 -0.33
C TRP A 253 -30.82 -1.59 0.22
N ASN A 254 -31.63 -2.47 -0.39
CA ASN A 254 -31.94 -3.79 0.13
C ASN A 254 -30.97 -4.87 -0.36
N LEU A 255 -30.03 -5.26 0.50
CA LEU A 255 -29.06 -6.33 0.22
C LEU A 255 -29.67 -7.73 -0.04
N LYS A 256 -30.95 -7.94 0.24
CA LYS A 256 -31.59 -9.26 0.08
C LYS A 256 -32.18 -9.45 -1.32
N THR A 257 -32.38 -8.37 -2.06
CA THR A 257 -33.12 -8.39 -3.34
C THR A 257 -32.31 -7.94 -4.54
N TYR A 258 -31.11 -7.35 -4.34
CA TYR A 258 -30.29 -6.86 -5.46
C TYR A 258 -29.81 -7.99 -6.37
N THR A 259 -29.56 -7.65 -7.63
CA THR A 259 -28.93 -8.55 -8.59
C THR A 259 -27.49 -8.11 -8.80
N LEU A 260 -26.51 -8.97 -8.49
CA LEU A 260 -25.11 -8.70 -8.74
C LEU A 260 -24.84 -8.76 -10.26
N GLU A 261 -24.23 -7.71 -10.81
CA GLU A 261 -23.84 -7.63 -12.23
C GLU A 261 -22.35 -7.89 -12.43
N GLY A 262 -21.50 -7.45 -11.50
CA GLY A 262 -20.09 -7.71 -11.64
C GLY A 262 -19.22 -7.35 -10.43
N ASN A 263 -17.97 -7.86 -10.49
CA ASN A 263 -16.88 -7.48 -9.63
C ASN A 263 -15.70 -7.07 -10.51
N TYR A 264 -15.14 -5.88 -10.31
CA TYR A 264 -14.13 -5.33 -11.18
C TYR A 264 -12.89 -4.88 -10.40
N ILE A 265 -11.70 -5.16 -10.94
CA ILE A 265 -10.45 -4.57 -10.45
C ILE A 265 -10.37 -3.10 -10.88
N GLN A 266 -10.79 -2.83 -12.11
CA GLN A 266 -10.94 -1.50 -12.71
C GLN A 266 -12.37 -1.40 -13.20
N PHE A 267 -13.06 -0.33 -12.86
CA PHE A 267 -14.40 -0.08 -13.38
C PHE A 267 -14.30 0.44 -14.82
N PRO A 268 -15.13 -0.06 -15.77
CA PRO A 268 -15.06 0.32 -17.18
C PRO A 268 -15.38 1.78 -17.45
#